data_7b9fc112a573ac95f9e053f644abd83f
#
_entry.id   7b9fc112a573ac95f9e053f644abd83f
#
_cell.length_a   1.000
_cell.length_b   1.000
_cell.length_c   1.000
_cell.angle_alpha   90.00
_cell.angle_beta   90.00
_cell.angle_gamma   90.00
#
_symmetry.space_group_name_H-M   'P 1'
#
loop_
_entity.id
_entity.type
_entity.pdbx_description
1 polymer ?
#
loop_
_entity_poly.entity_id
_entity_poly.type
_entity_poly.pdbx_seq_one_letter_code
_entity_poly.pdbx_strand_id
1 'polypeptide(L)'
;MTVTEALQARISTRAFLPRPVSEATIRDILNTARWSPSGGNMQPWKVIAVAGSAQAAVKGLARNYPGMLPAEDVDRPMYPANLGEPYRSRRYKVGEDMYALLGIGRDNKPARLRQLARNFEFFDAPAALFFVIDERMGYGQWAHLGMFMQSVALAATERGVASCFQEIWGTLRTTLKGHFQLDEQELIYCGMALGYADPEAPVNQLRSDRANVDEFASFHFD
;
A
#
# COMPACT_ATOMS: atom_id res chain seq x y z
N MET A 1 -9.87 16.13 -13.30
CA MET A 1 -10.16 15.70 -11.91
C MET A 1 -9.56 16.72 -10.96
N THR A 2 -10.34 17.23 -10.03
CA THR A 2 -9.84 18.12 -8.96
C THR A 2 -9.12 17.28 -7.88
N VAL A 3 -8.34 17.95 -7.02
CA VAL A 3 -7.68 17.26 -5.88
C VAL A 3 -8.71 16.58 -4.98
N THR A 4 -9.83 17.23 -4.71
CA THR A 4 -10.91 16.65 -3.90
C THR A 4 -11.49 15.39 -4.54
N GLU A 5 -11.79 15.43 -5.82
CA GLU A 5 -12.29 14.26 -6.56
C GLU A 5 -11.28 13.12 -6.55
N ALA A 6 -9.98 13.40 -6.74
CA ALA A 6 -8.93 12.38 -6.70
C ALA A 6 -8.80 11.72 -5.32
N LEU A 7 -8.85 12.52 -4.26
CA LEU A 7 -8.82 12.03 -2.87
C LEU A 7 -10.02 11.14 -2.54
N GLN A 8 -11.22 11.51 -3.02
CA GLN A 8 -12.44 10.74 -2.79
C GLN A 8 -12.53 9.49 -3.66
N ALA A 9 -12.05 9.55 -4.91
CA ALA A 9 -12.06 8.42 -5.85
C ALA A 9 -11.02 7.36 -5.48
N ARG A 10 -9.86 7.76 -4.92
CA ARG A 10 -8.81 6.83 -4.53
C ARG A 10 -9.28 5.91 -3.39
N ILE A 11 -9.33 4.64 -3.67
CA ILE A 11 -9.61 3.58 -2.70
C ILE A 11 -8.48 2.55 -2.67
N SER A 12 -8.44 1.71 -1.65
CA SER A 12 -7.60 0.51 -1.64
C SER A 12 -8.29 -0.59 -2.44
N THR A 13 -7.92 -0.71 -3.72
CA THR A 13 -8.47 -1.71 -4.65
C THR A 13 -7.90 -3.08 -4.36
N ARG A 14 -8.74 -4.10 -4.20
CA ARG A 14 -8.34 -5.46 -3.80
C ARG A 14 -8.84 -6.56 -4.75
N ALA A 15 -9.24 -6.15 -5.96
CA ALA A 15 -9.50 -7.03 -7.09
C ALA A 15 -9.22 -6.24 -8.37
N PHE A 16 -8.43 -6.80 -9.28
CA PHE A 16 -7.98 -6.12 -10.48
C PHE A 16 -8.33 -6.94 -11.72
N LEU A 17 -8.60 -6.22 -12.81
CA LEU A 17 -8.72 -6.82 -14.14
C LEU A 17 -7.34 -7.27 -14.64
N PRO A 18 -7.25 -8.33 -15.46
CA PRO A 18 -5.99 -8.84 -16.01
C PRO A 18 -5.42 -7.94 -17.13
N ARG A 19 -5.83 -6.68 -17.18
CA ARG A 19 -5.37 -5.69 -18.15
C ARG A 19 -4.00 -5.15 -17.75
N PRO A 20 -2.96 -5.27 -18.59
CA PRO A 20 -1.62 -4.80 -18.23
C PRO A 20 -1.57 -3.28 -18.05
N VAL A 21 -0.71 -2.82 -17.14
CA VAL A 21 -0.30 -1.42 -17.02
C VAL A 21 1.05 -1.29 -17.71
N SER A 22 1.15 -0.40 -18.69
CA SER A 22 2.40 -0.21 -19.43
C SER A 22 3.48 0.46 -18.60
N GLU A 23 4.74 0.19 -18.89
CA GLU A 23 5.87 0.91 -18.30
C GLU A 23 5.75 2.42 -18.50
N ALA A 24 5.31 2.86 -19.70
CA ALA A 24 5.08 4.27 -19.99
C ALA A 24 4.06 4.90 -19.04
N THR A 25 2.96 4.19 -18.74
CA THR A 25 1.96 4.67 -17.77
C THR A 25 2.55 4.79 -16.36
N ILE A 26 3.35 3.80 -15.92
CA ILE A 26 4.00 3.85 -14.61
C ILE A 26 4.99 5.01 -14.55
N ARG A 27 5.80 5.22 -15.60
CA ARG A 27 6.74 6.34 -15.68
C ARG A 27 6.03 7.69 -15.62
N ASP A 28 4.90 7.84 -16.28
CA ASP A 28 4.11 9.06 -16.28
C ASP A 28 3.51 9.34 -14.89
N ILE A 29 3.00 8.32 -14.20
CA ILE A 29 2.54 8.42 -12.81
C ILE A 29 3.69 8.90 -11.90
N LEU A 30 4.86 8.27 -11.99
CA LEU A 30 6.03 8.63 -11.17
C LEU A 30 6.57 10.02 -11.52
N ASN A 31 6.54 10.40 -12.81
CA ASN A 31 6.93 11.73 -13.26
C ASN A 31 6.03 12.85 -12.72
N THR A 32 4.74 12.57 -12.53
CA THR A 32 3.81 13.46 -11.83
C THR A 32 4.12 13.50 -10.34
N ALA A 33 4.27 12.33 -9.71
CA ALA A 33 4.48 12.22 -8.27
C ALA A 33 5.81 12.82 -7.78
N ARG A 34 6.85 12.91 -8.63
CA ARG A 34 8.16 13.48 -8.27
C ARG A 34 8.11 14.93 -7.78
N TRP A 35 7.02 15.65 -8.05
CA TRP A 35 6.79 17.00 -7.55
C TRP A 35 6.38 17.07 -6.10
N SER A 36 6.33 15.92 -5.41
CA SER A 36 6.10 15.87 -3.96
C SER A 36 7.20 16.65 -3.22
N PRO A 37 6.85 17.48 -2.24
CA PRO A 37 7.85 18.20 -1.47
C PRO A 37 8.62 17.27 -0.52
N SER A 38 9.84 17.69 -0.17
CA SER A 38 10.62 17.07 0.91
C SER A 38 11.50 18.11 1.59
N GLY A 39 11.77 17.96 2.88
CA GLY A 39 12.64 18.86 3.64
C GLY A 39 14.01 18.95 3.00
N GLY A 40 14.49 20.17 2.75
CA GLY A 40 15.75 20.40 2.04
C GLY A 40 15.79 19.84 0.60
N ASN A 41 14.63 19.52 0.02
CA ASN A 41 14.52 18.85 -1.28
C ASN A 41 15.33 17.54 -1.38
N MET A 42 15.39 16.80 -0.28
CA MET A 42 16.19 15.57 -0.17
C MET A 42 15.66 14.41 -1.03
N GLN A 43 14.37 14.40 -1.35
CA GLN A 43 13.72 13.38 -2.20
C GLN A 43 14.08 11.95 -1.75
N PRO A 44 13.73 11.55 -0.53
CA PRO A 44 14.28 10.37 0.15
C PRO A 44 13.69 9.04 -0.36
N TRP A 45 13.00 9.07 -1.45
CA TRP A 45 12.30 7.92 -2.03
C TRP A 45 13.08 7.27 -3.18
N LYS A 46 13.06 5.95 -3.20
CA LYS A 46 13.42 5.12 -4.34
C LYS A 46 12.23 4.22 -4.66
N VAL A 47 11.99 3.91 -5.92
CA VAL A 47 10.87 3.08 -6.36
C VAL A 47 11.39 1.93 -7.22
N ILE A 48 10.89 0.73 -6.95
CA ILE A 48 11.10 -0.44 -7.79
C ILE A 48 9.74 -0.82 -8.36
N ALA A 49 9.62 -0.81 -9.68
CA ALA A 49 8.41 -1.23 -10.39
C ALA A 49 8.60 -2.65 -10.92
N VAL A 50 7.62 -3.51 -10.71
CA VAL A 50 7.62 -4.90 -11.18
C VAL A 50 6.32 -5.23 -11.91
N ALA A 51 6.44 -5.98 -13.01
CA ALA A 51 5.32 -6.53 -13.77
C ALA A 51 5.77 -7.83 -14.45
N GLY A 52 4.84 -8.62 -14.98
CA GLY A 52 5.15 -9.84 -15.71
C GLY A 52 6.01 -10.83 -14.92
N SER A 53 7.09 -11.32 -15.52
CA SER A 53 7.99 -12.31 -14.90
C SER A 53 8.68 -11.80 -13.64
N ALA A 54 9.05 -10.51 -13.58
CA ALA A 54 9.66 -9.92 -12.39
C ALA A 54 8.66 -9.90 -11.21
N GLN A 55 7.39 -9.56 -11.46
CA GLN A 55 6.36 -9.64 -10.43
C GLN A 55 6.09 -11.09 -10.01
N ALA A 56 6.07 -12.03 -10.97
CA ALA A 56 5.89 -13.45 -10.68
C ALA A 56 7.02 -13.99 -9.78
N ALA A 57 8.28 -13.58 -10.02
CA ALA A 57 9.41 -13.93 -9.18
C ALA A 57 9.22 -13.44 -7.73
N VAL A 58 8.79 -12.20 -7.54
CA VAL A 58 8.51 -11.62 -6.21
C VAL A 58 7.38 -12.37 -5.50
N LYS A 59 6.28 -12.68 -6.18
CA LYS A 59 5.22 -13.53 -5.64
C LYS A 59 5.75 -14.90 -5.21
N GLY A 60 6.66 -15.46 -6.00
CA GLY A 60 7.34 -16.74 -5.70
C GLY A 60 8.11 -16.70 -4.38
N LEU A 61 8.76 -15.59 -4.04
CA LEU A 61 9.47 -15.45 -2.77
C LEU A 61 8.52 -15.58 -1.57
N ALA A 62 7.37 -14.92 -1.63
CA ALA A 62 6.37 -15.01 -0.56
C ALA A 62 5.72 -16.39 -0.46
N ARG A 63 5.42 -17.04 -1.60
CA ARG A 63 4.86 -18.39 -1.64
C ARG A 63 5.80 -19.45 -1.08
N ASN A 64 7.09 -19.28 -1.30
CA ASN A 64 8.14 -20.20 -0.86
C ASN A 64 8.64 -19.90 0.56
N TYR A 65 8.10 -18.89 1.23
CA TYR A 65 8.49 -18.57 2.60
C TYR A 65 8.12 -19.72 3.55
N PRO A 66 9.04 -20.19 4.41
CA PRO A 66 8.76 -21.27 5.35
C PRO A 66 7.82 -20.78 6.47
N GLY A 67 6.54 -21.04 6.33
CA GLY A 67 5.52 -20.63 7.29
C GLY A 67 4.23 -20.20 6.61
N MET A 68 3.25 -19.81 7.43
CA MET A 68 1.93 -19.46 6.95
C MET A 68 1.90 -18.07 6.27
N LEU A 69 2.70 -17.13 6.78
CA LEU A 69 2.92 -15.80 6.25
C LEU A 69 4.36 -15.36 6.55
N PRO A 70 4.98 -14.53 5.69
CA PRO A 70 6.28 -13.94 5.98
C PRO A 70 6.30 -13.17 7.30
N ALA A 71 7.38 -13.32 8.07
CA ALA A 71 7.56 -12.69 9.38
C ALA A 71 9.06 -12.44 9.69
N GLU A 72 9.80 -11.86 8.74
CA GLU A 72 11.25 -11.64 8.89
C GLU A 72 11.59 -10.46 9.81
N ASP A 73 10.73 -9.45 9.85
CA ASP A 73 11.01 -8.18 10.57
C ASP A 73 9.99 -7.99 11.70
N VAL A 74 10.14 -8.82 12.73
CA VAL A 74 9.25 -8.81 13.91
C VAL A 74 9.45 -7.56 14.79
N ASP A 75 10.62 -6.92 14.69
CA ASP A 75 10.96 -5.74 15.50
C ASP A 75 10.37 -4.45 14.94
N ARG A 76 9.80 -4.51 13.72
CA ARG A 76 9.15 -3.37 13.06
C ARG A 76 7.70 -3.69 12.69
N PRO A 77 6.83 -3.84 13.69
CA PRO A 77 5.43 -4.20 13.44
C PRO A 77 4.71 -3.07 12.68
N MET A 78 3.82 -3.44 11.75
CA MET A 78 2.98 -2.48 11.00
C MET A 78 2.08 -1.64 11.92
N TYR A 79 1.71 -2.19 13.07
CA TYR A 79 0.85 -1.52 14.05
C TYR A 79 1.44 -1.65 15.44
N PRO A 80 1.29 -0.62 16.30
CA PRO A 80 1.67 -0.73 17.70
C PRO A 80 0.96 -1.90 18.39
N ALA A 81 1.68 -2.62 19.27
CA ALA A 81 1.11 -3.76 19.99
C ALA A 81 -0.11 -3.35 20.85
N ASN A 82 -0.07 -2.16 21.43
CA ASN A 82 -1.11 -1.61 22.32
C ASN A 82 -1.83 -0.44 21.64
N LEU A 83 -2.53 -0.73 20.53
CA LEU A 83 -3.28 0.29 19.82
C LEU A 83 -4.50 0.74 20.65
N GLY A 84 -4.48 2.01 21.09
CA GLY A 84 -5.56 2.64 21.84
C GLY A 84 -6.72 3.11 20.97
N GLU A 85 -7.77 3.65 21.63
CA GLU A 85 -8.88 4.31 20.93
C GLU A 85 -8.50 5.73 20.50
N PRO A 86 -9.03 6.22 19.39
CA PRO A 86 -10.04 5.60 18.51
C PRO A 86 -9.43 4.70 17.41
N TYR A 87 -8.14 4.53 17.38
CA TYR A 87 -7.42 3.84 16.29
C TYR A 87 -7.79 2.35 16.21
N ARG A 88 -7.93 1.71 17.35
CA ARG A 88 -8.32 0.30 17.44
C ARG A 88 -9.71 0.07 16.84
N SER A 89 -10.69 0.86 17.23
CA SER A 89 -12.06 0.75 16.71
C SER A 89 -12.12 1.04 15.21
N ARG A 90 -11.41 2.06 14.71
CA ARG A 90 -11.36 2.39 13.29
C ARG A 90 -10.74 1.26 12.46
N ARG A 91 -9.61 0.69 12.93
CA ARG A 91 -8.95 -0.45 12.28
C ARG A 91 -9.84 -1.68 12.26
N TYR A 92 -10.50 -1.97 13.38
CA TYR A 92 -11.42 -3.10 13.50
C TYR A 92 -12.59 -2.95 12.52
N LYS A 93 -13.25 -1.80 12.54
CA LYS A 93 -14.42 -1.52 11.69
C LYS A 93 -14.12 -1.73 10.21
N VAL A 94 -13.07 -1.11 9.68
CA VAL A 94 -12.74 -1.24 8.25
C VAL A 94 -12.40 -2.68 7.86
N GLY A 95 -11.82 -3.47 8.77
CA GLY A 95 -11.58 -4.89 8.58
C GLY A 95 -12.87 -5.70 8.48
N GLU A 96 -13.80 -5.50 9.42
CA GLU A 96 -15.09 -6.20 9.43
C GLU A 96 -15.97 -5.80 8.22
N ASP A 97 -16.00 -4.52 7.86
CA ASP A 97 -16.72 -4.04 6.66
C ASP A 97 -16.18 -4.74 5.39
N MET A 98 -14.86 -4.88 5.27
CA MET A 98 -14.23 -5.59 4.14
C MET A 98 -14.63 -7.08 4.12
N TYR A 99 -14.56 -7.76 5.26
CA TYR A 99 -14.91 -9.17 5.33
C TYR A 99 -16.42 -9.41 5.08
N ALA A 100 -17.28 -8.48 5.51
CA ALA A 100 -18.70 -8.54 5.21
C ALA A 100 -18.98 -8.48 3.70
N LEU A 101 -18.32 -7.57 2.97
CA LEU A 101 -18.42 -7.49 1.51
C LEU A 101 -17.93 -8.76 0.80
N LEU A 102 -16.96 -9.46 1.40
CA LEU A 102 -16.44 -10.72 0.89
C LEU A 102 -17.26 -11.94 1.31
N GLY A 103 -18.31 -11.79 2.11
CA GLY A 103 -19.09 -12.90 2.67
C GLY A 103 -18.28 -13.77 3.63
N ILE A 104 -17.22 -13.24 4.26
CA ILE A 104 -16.34 -13.98 5.17
C ILE A 104 -16.75 -13.71 6.62
N GLY A 105 -17.43 -14.67 7.23
CA GLY A 105 -17.85 -14.59 8.62
C GLY A 105 -16.68 -14.43 9.60
N ARG A 106 -17.00 -13.92 10.79
CA ARG A 106 -16.01 -13.62 11.84
C ARG A 106 -15.26 -14.88 12.30
N ASP A 107 -15.94 -15.99 12.37
CA ASP A 107 -15.39 -17.25 12.85
C ASP A 107 -14.62 -18.01 11.77
N ASN A 108 -14.73 -17.62 10.52
CA ASN A 108 -14.02 -18.24 9.41
C ASN A 108 -12.57 -17.75 9.31
N LYS A 109 -11.77 -18.07 10.35
CA LYS A 109 -10.35 -17.68 10.43
C LYS A 109 -9.52 -18.13 9.21
N PRO A 110 -9.71 -19.37 8.66
CA PRO A 110 -8.96 -19.78 7.47
C PRO A 110 -9.25 -18.90 6.24
N ALA A 111 -10.51 -18.50 6.01
CA ALA A 111 -10.85 -17.63 4.89
C ALA A 111 -10.29 -16.20 5.08
N ARG A 112 -10.31 -15.69 6.31
CA ARG A 112 -9.69 -14.39 6.64
C ARG A 112 -8.17 -14.42 6.39
N LEU A 113 -7.51 -15.52 6.76
CA LEU A 113 -6.08 -15.68 6.52
C LEU A 113 -5.76 -15.78 5.02
N ARG A 114 -6.56 -16.55 4.26
CA ARG A 114 -6.41 -16.58 2.78
C ARG A 114 -6.56 -15.19 2.16
N GLN A 115 -7.54 -14.41 2.62
CA GLN A 115 -7.72 -13.03 2.13
C GLN A 115 -6.52 -12.14 2.49
N LEU A 116 -5.94 -12.30 3.69
CA LEU A 116 -4.72 -11.58 4.08
C LEU A 116 -3.54 -11.98 3.18
N ALA A 117 -3.38 -13.28 2.91
CA ALA A 117 -2.31 -13.80 2.04
C ALA A 117 -2.40 -13.27 0.60
N ARG A 118 -3.59 -12.86 0.11
CA ARG A 118 -3.74 -12.23 -1.22
C ARG A 118 -2.94 -10.93 -1.38
N ASN A 119 -2.53 -10.29 -0.30
CA ASN A 119 -1.59 -9.18 -0.39
C ASN A 119 -0.28 -9.58 -1.10
N PHE A 120 0.22 -10.79 -0.83
CA PHE A 120 1.44 -11.31 -1.47
C PHE A 120 1.22 -11.78 -2.92
N GLU A 121 -0.02 -11.74 -3.39
CA GLU A 121 -0.39 -11.88 -4.80
C GLU A 121 -0.71 -10.54 -5.46
N PHE A 122 -0.50 -9.41 -4.74
CA PHE A 122 -0.91 -8.07 -5.16
C PHE A 122 -2.40 -7.98 -5.54
N PHE A 123 -3.25 -8.83 -4.95
CA PHE A 123 -4.68 -8.95 -5.31
C PHE A 123 -4.92 -9.18 -6.80
N ASP A 124 -4.00 -9.89 -7.47
CA ASP A 124 -3.96 -10.16 -8.91
C ASP A 124 -3.74 -8.93 -9.81
N ALA A 125 -3.27 -7.82 -9.24
CA ALA A 125 -2.85 -6.66 -10.02
C ALA A 125 -1.75 -7.02 -11.03
N PRO A 126 -1.77 -6.45 -12.26
CA PRO A 126 -0.81 -6.73 -13.32
C PRO A 126 0.57 -6.11 -13.10
N ALA A 127 0.66 -5.13 -12.21
CA ALA A 127 1.91 -4.47 -11.84
C ALA A 127 1.95 -4.15 -10.35
N ALA A 128 3.14 -3.89 -9.84
CA ALA A 128 3.33 -3.44 -8.46
C ALA A 128 4.51 -2.50 -8.35
N LEU A 129 4.50 -1.68 -7.30
CA LEU A 129 5.62 -0.83 -6.90
C LEU A 129 6.08 -1.24 -5.51
N PHE A 130 7.37 -1.07 -5.25
CA PHE A 130 7.93 -1.06 -3.90
C PHE A 130 8.55 0.30 -3.62
N PHE A 131 8.23 0.84 -2.46
CA PHE A 131 8.81 2.10 -1.98
C PHE A 131 9.94 1.79 -1.01
N VAL A 132 11.10 2.34 -1.32
CA VAL A 132 12.35 2.12 -0.59
C VAL A 132 12.84 3.45 -0.03
N ILE A 133 13.41 3.41 1.16
CA ILE A 133 14.04 4.55 1.83
C ILE A 133 15.35 4.10 2.48
N ASP A 134 16.30 5.01 2.64
CA ASP A 134 17.44 4.79 3.51
C ASP A 134 16.97 4.82 4.98
N GLU A 135 17.19 3.74 5.71
CA GLU A 135 16.70 3.59 7.09
C GLU A 135 17.32 4.58 8.09
N ARG A 136 18.45 5.20 7.73
CA ARG A 136 19.09 6.27 8.53
C ARG A 136 18.35 7.60 8.47
N MET A 137 17.37 7.73 7.57
CA MET A 137 16.55 8.92 7.43
C MET A 137 15.71 9.15 8.71
N GLY A 138 15.72 10.38 9.22
CA GLY A 138 14.91 10.77 10.36
C GLY A 138 13.41 10.79 10.06
N TYR A 139 12.58 10.85 11.11
CA TYR A 139 11.11 10.78 11.01
C TYR A 139 10.49 11.74 9.98
N GLY A 140 11.06 12.94 9.82
CA GLY A 140 10.59 13.90 8.82
C GLY A 140 10.69 13.36 7.40
N GLN A 141 11.74 12.62 7.08
CA GLN A 141 11.94 12.05 5.74
C GLN A 141 11.01 10.87 5.49
N TRP A 142 10.66 10.11 6.51
CA TRP A 142 9.62 9.08 6.41
C TRP A 142 8.25 9.68 6.10
N ALA A 143 7.92 10.82 6.73
CA ALA A 143 6.71 11.57 6.39
C ALA A 143 6.71 12.03 4.91
N HIS A 144 7.86 12.49 4.41
CA HIS A 144 8.01 12.90 3.01
C HIS A 144 7.87 11.72 2.03
N LEU A 145 8.36 10.53 2.39
CA LEU A 145 8.06 9.31 1.63
C LEU A 145 6.56 9.07 1.56
N GLY A 146 5.83 9.19 2.67
CA GLY A 146 4.37 9.07 2.70
C GLY A 146 3.66 10.08 1.80
N MET A 147 4.14 11.35 1.76
CA MET A 147 3.63 12.38 0.85
C MET A 147 3.84 12.00 -0.63
N PHE A 148 5.02 11.48 -0.96
CA PHE A 148 5.32 10.96 -2.29
C PHE A 148 4.43 9.77 -2.66
N MET A 149 4.27 8.79 -1.76
CA MET A 149 3.40 7.64 -1.97
C MET A 149 1.96 8.07 -2.25
N GLN A 150 1.44 9.03 -1.48
CA GLN A 150 0.09 9.57 -1.72
C GLN A 150 0.00 10.25 -3.10
N SER A 151 1.02 11.01 -3.50
CA SER A 151 1.07 11.63 -4.83
C SER A 151 1.07 10.58 -5.95
N VAL A 152 1.78 9.45 -5.78
CA VAL A 152 1.73 8.32 -6.72
C VAL A 152 0.31 7.76 -6.83
N ALA A 153 -0.36 7.55 -5.70
CA ALA A 153 -1.72 7.02 -5.70
C ALA A 153 -2.74 7.97 -6.38
N LEU A 154 -2.61 9.29 -6.15
CA LEU A 154 -3.47 10.29 -6.77
C LEU A 154 -3.20 10.42 -8.28
N ALA A 155 -1.93 10.44 -8.69
CA ALA A 155 -1.54 10.47 -10.09
C ALA A 155 -1.99 9.21 -10.86
N ALA A 156 -2.00 8.05 -10.20
CA ALA A 156 -2.56 6.81 -10.73
C ALA A 156 -4.09 6.95 -10.92
N THR A 157 -4.78 7.43 -9.88
CA THR A 157 -6.25 7.61 -9.91
C THR A 157 -6.69 8.56 -11.03
N GLU A 158 -5.97 9.66 -11.23
CA GLU A 158 -6.23 10.61 -12.33
C GLU A 158 -6.18 9.94 -13.71
N ARG A 159 -5.33 8.91 -13.87
CA ARG A 159 -5.15 8.13 -15.10
C ARG A 159 -6.05 6.90 -15.19
N GLY A 160 -7.02 6.76 -14.29
CA GLY A 160 -7.90 5.60 -14.21
C GLY A 160 -7.18 4.31 -13.79
N VAL A 161 -5.99 4.43 -13.20
CA VAL A 161 -5.22 3.32 -12.64
C VAL A 161 -5.48 3.24 -11.15
N ALA A 162 -5.98 2.10 -10.70
CA ALA A 162 -6.30 1.82 -9.31
C ALA A 162 -5.09 1.28 -8.55
N SER A 163 -5.10 1.43 -7.23
CA SER A 163 -3.98 1.04 -6.39
C SER A 163 -4.40 0.51 -5.02
N CYS A 164 -3.49 -0.22 -4.38
CA CYS A 164 -3.60 -0.61 -2.98
C CYS A 164 -2.23 -0.62 -2.32
N PHE A 165 -2.03 0.20 -1.30
CA PHE A 165 -0.84 0.13 -0.45
C PHE A 165 -0.82 -1.16 0.36
N GLN A 166 0.35 -1.76 0.50
CA GLN A 166 0.55 -3.07 1.09
C GLN A 166 1.80 -3.08 1.97
N GLU A 167 1.69 -2.51 3.17
CA GLU A 167 2.78 -2.48 4.16
C GLU A 167 3.22 -3.90 4.57
N ILE A 168 2.35 -4.89 4.41
CA ILE A 168 2.65 -6.28 4.74
C ILE A 168 3.89 -6.84 3.98
N TRP A 169 4.25 -6.28 2.84
CA TRP A 169 5.49 -6.64 2.14
C TRP A 169 6.75 -6.33 2.96
N GLY A 170 6.64 -5.43 3.94
CA GLY A 170 7.69 -5.19 4.91
C GLY A 170 8.01 -6.41 5.79
N THR A 171 7.11 -7.38 5.91
CA THR A 171 7.37 -8.63 6.64
C THR A 171 8.28 -9.61 5.87
N LEU A 172 8.57 -9.35 4.60
CA LEU A 172 9.48 -10.10 3.74
C LEU A 172 10.71 -9.26 3.33
N ARG A 173 11.06 -8.31 4.16
CA ARG A 173 12.00 -7.21 3.83
C ARG A 173 13.40 -7.69 3.52
N THR A 174 13.92 -8.63 4.30
CA THR A 174 15.27 -9.20 4.12
C THR A 174 15.39 -9.98 2.82
N THR A 175 14.44 -10.86 2.54
CA THR A 175 14.39 -11.62 1.29
C THR A 175 14.27 -10.70 0.07
N LEU A 176 13.39 -9.69 0.13
CA LEU A 176 13.22 -8.72 -0.95
C LEU A 176 14.46 -7.85 -1.16
N LYS A 177 15.14 -7.47 -0.07
CA LYS A 177 16.41 -6.73 -0.12
C LYS A 177 17.47 -7.51 -0.90
N GLY A 178 17.62 -8.80 -0.60
CA GLY A 178 18.53 -9.68 -1.34
C GLY A 178 18.13 -9.86 -2.80
N HIS A 179 16.85 -10.04 -3.07
CA HIS A 179 16.31 -10.21 -4.43
C HIS A 179 16.56 -8.99 -5.32
N PHE A 180 16.33 -7.80 -4.79
CA PHE A 180 16.53 -6.53 -5.52
C PHE A 180 17.95 -5.99 -5.42
N GLN A 181 18.85 -6.66 -4.71
CA GLN A 181 20.24 -6.25 -4.49
C GLN A 181 20.33 -4.80 -3.93
N LEU A 182 19.51 -4.52 -2.93
CA LEU A 182 19.49 -3.21 -2.29
C LEU A 182 20.73 -3.03 -1.39
N ASP A 183 21.17 -1.78 -1.26
CA ASP A 183 22.25 -1.41 -0.37
C ASP A 183 21.91 -1.72 1.11
N GLU A 184 22.96 -1.84 1.96
CA GLU A 184 22.80 -2.23 3.35
C GLU A 184 21.80 -1.33 4.12
N GLN A 185 21.80 -0.05 3.84
CA GLN A 185 20.93 0.95 4.48
C GLN A 185 19.56 1.10 3.81
N GLU A 186 19.35 0.50 2.64
CA GLU A 186 18.07 0.59 1.95
C GLU A 186 17.04 -0.37 2.54
N LEU A 187 15.86 0.15 2.79
CA LEU A 187 14.76 -0.56 3.42
C LEU A 187 13.50 -0.47 2.57
N ILE A 188 12.88 -1.60 2.28
CA ILE A 188 11.54 -1.63 1.67
C ILE A 188 10.53 -1.26 2.74
N TYR A 189 9.88 -0.10 2.54
CA TYR A 189 8.85 0.39 3.44
C TYR A 189 7.49 -0.24 3.15
N CYS A 190 7.06 -0.18 1.89
CA CYS A 190 5.70 -0.57 1.50
C CYS A 190 5.68 -1.08 0.06
N GLY A 191 4.86 -2.08 -0.20
CA GLY A 191 4.44 -2.46 -1.53
C GLY A 191 3.19 -1.71 -1.97
N MET A 192 2.88 -1.70 -3.27
CA MET A 192 1.67 -1.13 -3.83
C MET A 192 1.24 -1.92 -5.05
N ALA A 193 0.08 -2.55 -4.97
CA ALA A 193 -0.58 -3.14 -6.14
C ALA A 193 -1.04 -2.02 -7.08
N LEU A 194 -0.88 -2.22 -8.40
CA LEU A 194 -1.22 -1.23 -9.42
C LEU A 194 -1.87 -1.90 -10.63
N GLY A 195 -3.05 -1.42 -11.03
CA GLY A 195 -3.81 -2.02 -12.11
C GLY A 195 -5.13 -1.32 -12.39
N TYR A 196 -6.02 -1.99 -13.11
CA TYR A 196 -7.38 -1.50 -13.34
C TYR A 196 -8.34 -2.24 -12.42
N ALA A 197 -9.15 -1.49 -11.67
CA ALA A 197 -10.10 -2.06 -10.73
C ALA A 197 -11.12 -2.95 -11.46
N ASP A 198 -11.43 -4.11 -10.88
CA ASP A 198 -12.60 -4.88 -11.26
C ASP A 198 -13.85 -4.21 -10.66
N PRO A 199 -14.76 -3.62 -11.46
CA PRO A 199 -15.94 -2.92 -10.97
C PRO A 199 -16.98 -3.86 -10.35
N GLU A 200 -16.98 -5.14 -10.74
CA GLU A 200 -17.94 -6.14 -10.27
C GLU A 200 -17.51 -6.77 -8.94
N ALA A 201 -16.27 -6.59 -8.53
CA ALA A 201 -15.75 -7.19 -7.31
C ALA A 201 -16.32 -6.49 -6.06
N PRO A 202 -17.05 -7.21 -5.17
CA PRO A 202 -17.67 -6.60 -3.98
C PRO A 202 -16.68 -5.89 -3.08
N VAL A 203 -15.47 -6.40 -2.95
CA VAL A 203 -14.43 -5.81 -2.11
C VAL A 203 -14.02 -4.40 -2.56
N ASN A 204 -14.19 -4.06 -3.82
CA ASN A 204 -13.90 -2.74 -4.38
C ASN A 204 -15.04 -1.72 -4.12
N GLN A 205 -16.16 -2.16 -3.57
CA GLN A 205 -17.23 -1.28 -3.09
C GLN A 205 -16.96 -0.72 -1.70
N LEU A 206 -15.92 -1.19 -1.02
CA LEU A 206 -15.56 -0.72 0.31
C LEU A 206 -15.25 0.78 0.29
N ARG A 207 -15.96 1.53 1.13
CA ARG A 207 -15.67 2.93 1.44
C ARG A 207 -15.42 3.05 2.93
N SER A 208 -14.19 3.38 3.30
CA SER A 208 -13.83 3.56 4.70
C SER A 208 -14.24 4.95 5.18
N ASP A 209 -14.78 5.00 6.41
CA ASP A 209 -15.16 6.25 7.06
C ASP A 209 -13.96 7.18 7.26
N ARG A 210 -14.24 8.44 7.49
CA ARG A 210 -13.28 9.46 7.93
C ARG A 210 -13.82 10.13 9.17
N ALA A 211 -12.89 10.50 10.06
CA ALA A 211 -13.20 11.36 11.19
C ALA A 211 -13.68 12.73 10.70
N ASN A 212 -14.60 13.35 11.43
CA ASN A 212 -14.95 14.74 11.20
C ASN A 212 -13.78 15.64 11.53
N VAL A 213 -13.75 16.82 10.89
CA VAL A 213 -12.64 17.77 11.06
C VAL A 213 -12.42 18.14 12.53
N ASP A 214 -13.48 18.31 13.29
CA ASP A 214 -13.43 18.69 14.70
C ASP A 214 -12.88 17.59 15.64
N GLU A 215 -12.77 16.34 15.14
CA GLU A 215 -12.15 15.26 15.90
C GLU A 215 -10.59 15.28 15.85
N PHE A 216 -10.01 15.99 14.88
CA PHE A 216 -8.55 16.01 14.71
C PHE A 216 -7.95 17.40 14.50
N ALA A 217 -8.76 18.45 14.39
CA ALA A 217 -8.30 19.82 14.22
C ALA A 217 -8.82 20.72 15.35
N SER A 218 -7.97 21.63 15.82
CA SER A 218 -8.35 22.71 16.72
C SER A 218 -8.12 24.05 16.02
N PHE A 219 -9.10 24.95 16.17
CA PHE A 219 -9.10 26.25 15.50
C PHE A 219 -8.88 27.36 16.53
N HIS A 220 -7.81 28.14 16.36
CA HIS A 220 -7.46 29.28 17.22
C HIS A 220 -7.41 30.51 16.33
N PHE A 221 -8.51 31.22 16.26
CA PHE A 221 -8.65 32.48 15.52
C PHE A 221 -9.08 33.57 16.51
N ASP A 222 -8.51 34.76 16.37
CA ASP A 222 -8.87 35.94 17.16
C ASP A 222 -10.17 36.56 16.63
#